data_c2ed9cfa470ec5a3fa224d9291a91408
#
_entry.id   c2ed9cfa470ec5a3fa224d9291a91408
#
_cell.length_a   1.000
_cell.length_b   1.000
_cell.length_c   1.000
_cell.angle_alpha   90.00
_cell.angle_beta   90.00
_cell.angle_gamma   90.00
#
_symmetry.space_group_name_H-M   'P 1'
#
loop_
_entity.id
_entity.type
_entity.pdbx_description
1 polymer ?
#
loop_
_entity_poly.entity_id
_entity_poly.type
_entity_poly.pdbx_seq_one_letter_code
_entity_poly.pdbx_strand_id
1 'polypeptide(L)'
;LPISIPQSVTSLGGSAFYDCNAAASIDCGSLTVIPDRAFYNAKAVKTVKLSDNVTSIGERAFYSCSLLETINWPSQLKAFYYARKLQNLDFSGTQLESIGNSAFYQPYEARTLAFPDTLQSIDSKAFAYLNYNKTAYVTEVNIPASVTSLAKDAFYLASGLKNIVVDANNPVYASSNGVVMLKDTGDIYIWPQGNETTEFTLPATMTEIPDKMFQNNTSLKKVIVPASVTKVGSYAFSSSKIEEIYFEDSANGLTVGTFAFYNC
;
A
#
# COMPACT_ATOMS: atom_id res chain seq x y z
N LEU A 1 7.28 7.14 30.47
CA LEU A 1 6.28 8.11 30.94
C LEU A 1 5.30 8.38 29.78
N PRO A 2 3.98 8.56 30.06
CA PRO A 2 3.03 8.98 29.04
C PRO A 2 3.21 10.45 28.67
N ILE A 3 2.92 10.84 27.43
CA ILE A 3 2.61 12.20 27.03
C ILE A 3 1.08 12.31 27.09
N SER A 4 0.57 13.20 27.92
CA SER A 4 -0.86 13.53 27.99
C SER A 4 -1.04 15.00 27.73
N ILE A 5 -1.67 15.35 26.60
CA ILE A 5 -1.94 16.73 26.22
C ILE A 5 -3.26 17.14 26.89
N PRO A 6 -3.23 18.17 27.75
CA PRO A 6 -4.44 18.63 28.42
C PRO A 6 -5.51 19.07 27.42
N GLN A 7 -6.78 18.92 27.76
CA GLN A 7 -7.91 19.32 26.90
C GLN A 7 -7.96 20.85 26.63
N SER A 8 -7.30 21.63 27.48
CA SER A 8 -7.16 23.08 27.27
C SER A 8 -6.15 23.47 26.19
N VAL A 9 -5.32 22.51 25.72
CA VAL A 9 -4.38 22.74 24.61
C VAL A 9 -5.14 22.55 23.30
N THR A 10 -5.29 23.61 22.54
CA THR A 10 -6.04 23.64 21.28
C THR A 10 -5.17 23.46 20.04
N SER A 11 -3.86 23.67 20.15
CA SER A 11 -2.91 23.51 19.04
C SER A 11 -1.52 23.15 19.53
N LEU A 12 -0.75 22.51 18.66
CA LEU A 12 0.68 22.23 18.82
C LEU A 12 1.47 22.91 17.70
N GLY A 13 2.72 23.26 18.00
CA GLY A 13 3.68 23.62 16.97
C GLY A 13 4.20 22.39 16.22
N GLY A 14 4.64 22.55 14.97
CA GLY A 14 5.35 21.50 14.26
C GLY A 14 6.56 21.01 15.06
N SER A 15 6.79 19.69 15.05
CA SER A 15 7.89 19.04 15.81
C SER A 15 7.84 19.24 17.34
N ALA A 16 6.68 19.54 17.94
CA ALA A 16 6.55 19.86 19.36
C ALA A 16 7.10 18.77 20.29
N PHE A 17 6.99 17.49 19.90
CA PHE A 17 7.49 16.33 20.65
C PHE A 17 8.48 15.51 19.82
N TYR A 18 9.29 16.18 19.02
CA TYR A 18 10.33 15.56 18.20
C TYR A 18 11.35 14.83 19.11
N ASP A 19 11.71 13.59 18.79
CA ASP A 19 12.65 12.76 19.55
C ASP A 19 12.25 12.48 21.02
N CYS A 20 10.97 12.52 21.36
CA CYS A 20 10.48 12.14 22.68
C CYS A 20 10.60 10.62 22.93
N ASN A 21 11.81 10.10 22.91
CA ASN A 21 12.11 8.66 22.90
C ASN A 21 11.76 7.92 24.20
N ALA A 22 11.48 8.61 25.30
CA ALA A 22 11.07 8.00 26.56
C ALA A 22 9.55 7.88 26.75
N ALA A 23 8.76 8.45 25.83
CA ALA A 23 7.30 8.39 25.90
C ALA A 23 6.81 6.98 25.55
N ALA A 24 6.03 6.35 26.43
CA ALA A 24 5.44 5.03 26.21
C ALA A 24 4.07 5.11 25.52
N SER A 25 3.33 6.19 25.72
CA SER A 25 2.04 6.46 25.11
C SER A 25 1.82 7.95 24.88
N ILE A 26 0.92 8.27 23.97
CA ILE A 26 0.49 9.63 23.65
C ILE A 26 -1.03 9.68 23.76
N ASP A 27 -1.57 10.62 24.54
CA ASP A 27 -2.96 11.04 24.50
C ASP A 27 -3.01 12.47 23.97
N CYS A 28 -3.62 12.66 22.80
CA CYS A 28 -3.67 13.94 22.09
C CYS A 28 -4.77 14.90 22.62
N GLY A 29 -5.45 14.52 23.72
CA GLY A 29 -6.47 15.38 24.34
C GLY A 29 -7.60 15.73 23.38
N SER A 30 -7.86 17.03 23.21
CA SER A 30 -8.90 17.56 22.31
C SER A 30 -8.36 18.15 20.99
N LEU A 31 -7.11 17.87 20.64
CA LEU A 31 -6.53 18.39 19.41
C LEU A 31 -7.36 17.96 18.19
N THR A 32 -7.61 18.90 17.30
CA THR A 32 -8.27 18.67 16.01
C THR A 32 -7.29 18.52 14.86
N VAL A 33 -6.04 18.98 15.05
CA VAL A 33 -4.95 18.88 14.08
C VAL A 33 -3.70 18.38 14.78
N ILE A 34 -3.09 17.34 14.26
CA ILE A 34 -1.75 16.89 14.63
C ILE A 34 -0.79 17.47 13.60
N PRO A 35 0.11 18.41 13.96
CA PRO A 35 0.96 19.08 12.98
C PRO A 35 2.08 18.19 12.45
N ASP A 36 2.76 18.68 11.42
CA ASP A 36 3.90 18.02 10.80
C ASP A 36 4.96 17.66 11.84
N ARG A 37 5.45 16.42 11.78
CA ARG A 37 6.52 15.87 12.65
C ARG A 37 6.26 16.00 14.14
N ALA A 38 5.01 16.20 14.59
CA ALA A 38 4.67 16.45 15.98
C ALA A 38 5.30 15.45 16.95
N PHE A 39 5.28 14.16 16.61
CA PHE A 39 5.82 13.06 17.41
C PHE A 39 6.87 12.27 16.61
N TYR A 40 7.61 12.96 15.74
CA TYR A 40 8.64 12.35 14.93
C TYR A 40 9.67 11.65 15.81
N ASN A 41 10.00 10.40 15.47
CA ASN A 41 11.03 9.59 16.15
C ASN A 41 10.74 9.30 17.65
N ALA A 42 9.48 9.31 18.06
CA ALA A 42 9.06 8.88 19.41
C ALA A 42 9.07 7.33 19.50
N LYS A 43 10.29 6.74 19.54
CA LYS A 43 10.53 5.32 19.29
C LYS A 43 9.92 4.36 20.30
N ALA A 44 9.75 4.79 21.57
CA ALA A 44 9.21 3.95 22.64
C ALA A 44 7.67 3.96 22.72
N VAL A 45 6.99 4.81 21.94
CA VAL A 45 5.53 4.91 21.95
C VAL A 45 4.92 3.62 21.39
N LYS A 46 4.03 3.00 22.21
CA LYS A 46 3.27 1.82 21.84
C LYS A 46 1.82 2.11 21.49
N THR A 47 1.25 3.13 22.12
CA THR A 47 -0.16 3.49 21.93
C THR A 47 -0.32 4.99 21.69
N VAL A 48 -1.20 5.34 20.77
CA VAL A 48 -1.61 6.72 20.50
C VAL A 48 -3.12 6.79 20.60
N LYS A 49 -3.63 7.72 21.42
CA LYS A 49 -5.03 8.07 21.48
C LYS A 49 -5.21 9.45 20.84
N LEU A 50 -5.87 9.48 19.72
CA LEU A 50 -6.29 10.71 19.03
C LEU A 50 -7.68 11.13 19.55
N SER A 51 -7.98 12.43 19.47
CA SER A 51 -9.35 12.92 19.65
C SER A 51 -10.24 12.42 18.50
N ASP A 52 -11.51 12.14 18.79
CA ASP A 52 -12.50 11.80 17.76
C ASP A 52 -12.75 12.97 16.77
N ASN A 53 -12.32 14.18 17.14
CA ASN A 53 -12.45 15.39 16.34
C ASN A 53 -11.19 15.69 15.50
N VAL A 54 -10.20 14.78 15.43
CA VAL A 54 -9.02 14.99 14.59
C VAL A 54 -9.44 14.95 13.12
N THR A 55 -9.24 16.09 12.45
CA THR A 55 -9.54 16.27 11.03
C THR A 55 -8.32 16.17 10.15
N SER A 56 -7.11 16.32 10.72
CA SER A 56 -5.87 16.27 9.94
C SER A 56 -4.70 15.78 10.78
N ILE A 57 -3.87 14.94 10.17
CA ILE A 57 -2.57 14.54 10.70
C ILE A 57 -1.51 14.94 9.66
N GLY A 58 -0.56 15.77 10.08
CA GLY A 58 0.48 16.33 9.23
C GLY A 58 1.52 15.31 8.76
N GLU A 59 2.34 15.74 7.79
CA GLU A 59 3.37 14.91 7.20
C GLU A 59 4.36 14.42 8.26
N ARG A 60 4.62 13.09 8.26
CA ARG A 60 5.57 12.45 9.19
C ARG A 60 5.28 12.68 10.68
N ALA A 61 4.04 12.97 11.06
CA ALA A 61 3.67 13.25 12.45
C ALA A 61 4.11 12.13 13.40
N PHE A 62 3.99 10.86 12.99
CA PHE A 62 4.42 9.66 13.73
C PHE A 62 5.54 8.90 13.02
N TYR A 63 6.40 9.59 12.28
CA TYR A 63 7.51 8.98 11.58
C TYR A 63 8.45 8.30 12.58
N SER A 64 8.84 7.06 12.27
CA SER A 64 9.77 6.27 13.10
C SER A 64 9.31 6.02 14.56
N CYS A 65 8.00 6.05 14.83
CA CYS A 65 7.41 5.50 16.05
C CYS A 65 7.47 3.98 15.95
N SER A 66 8.69 3.41 16.05
CA SER A 66 8.99 2.04 15.64
C SER A 66 8.36 0.95 16.52
N LEU A 67 7.89 1.30 17.73
CA LEU A 67 7.19 0.39 18.63
C LEU A 67 5.69 0.63 18.69
N LEU A 68 5.13 1.52 17.82
CA LEU A 68 3.70 1.80 17.82
C LEU A 68 2.91 0.56 17.38
N GLU A 69 2.05 0.08 18.28
CA GLU A 69 1.23 -1.13 18.12
C GLU A 69 -0.25 -0.80 17.89
N THR A 70 -0.76 0.22 18.57
CA THR A 70 -2.19 0.57 18.55
C THR A 70 -2.43 2.07 18.44
N ILE A 71 -3.45 2.43 17.68
CA ILE A 71 -3.96 3.78 17.51
C ILE A 71 -5.45 3.72 17.16
N ASN A 72 -6.26 4.69 17.62
CA ASN A 72 -7.57 4.91 17.08
C ASN A 72 -7.48 5.80 15.83
N TRP A 73 -8.18 5.41 14.76
CA TRP A 73 -8.01 5.99 13.43
C TRP A 73 -8.94 7.19 13.20
N PRO A 74 -8.42 8.36 12.78
CA PRO A 74 -9.24 9.48 12.32
C PRO A 74 -9.72 9.28 10.88
N SER A 75 -10.58 10.18 10.40
CA SER A 75 -11.17 10.11 9.05
C SER A 75 -10.20 10.38 7.88
N GLN A 76 -9.01 10.95 8.13
CA GLN A 76 -7.98 11.20 7.08
C GLN A 76 -6.58 10.85 7.56
N LEU A 77 -5.79 10.19 6.73
CA LEU A 77 -4.49 9.63 7.09
C LEU A 77 -3.37 10.00 6.09
N LYS A 78 -2.27 10.61 6.60
CA LYS A 78 -1.05 10.91 5.81
C LYS A 78 0.27 10.69 6.59
N ALA A 79 0.33 9.83 7.65
CA ALA A 79 1.27 10.16 8.72
C ALA A 79 2.10 9.05 9.37
N PHE A 80 1.98 7.77 8.99
CA PHE A 80 2.57 6.65 9.74
C PHE A 80 3.77 6.00 9.04
N TYR A 81 4.55 6.78 8.33
CA TYR A 81 5.75 6.32 7.65
C TYR A 81 6.75 5.70 8.65
N TYR A 82 7.19 4.44 8.40
CA TYR A 82 8.03 3.64 9.29
C TYR A 82 7.44 3.26 10.67
N ALA A 83 6.13 3.23 10.83
CA ALA A 83 5.46 2.62 11.99
C ALA A 83 5.48 1.08 11.88
N ARG A 84 6.68 0.48 11.98
CA ARG A 84 6.96 -0.92 11.61
C ARG A 84 6.28 -1.96 12.48
N LYS A 85 5.93 -1.62 13.73
CA LYS A 85 5.31 -2.52 14.72
C LYS A 85 3.79 -2.45 14.75
N LEU A 86 3.20 -1.57 13.95
CA LEU A 86 1.76 -1.42 13.88
C LEU A 86 1.12 -2.70 13.32
N GLN A 87 0.31 -3.37 14.14
CA GLN A 87 -0.26 -4.68 13.81
C GLN A 87 -1.68 -4.60 13.28
N ASN A 88 -2.46 -3.66 13.79
CA ASN A 88 -3.86 -3.51 13.40
C ASN A 88 -4.04 -2.28 12.51
N LEU A 89 -4.30 -2.52 11.22
CA LEU A 89 -4.65 -1.54 10.20
C LEU A 89 -6.13 -1.74 9.79
N ASP A 90 -7.01 -1.97 10.76
CA ASP A 90 -8.44 -2.10 10.52
C ASP A 90 -9.09 -0.71 10.59
N PHE A 91 -9.51 -0.21 9.43
CA PHE A 91 -10.20 1.06 9.24
C PHE A 91 -11.71 0.88 9.00
N SER A 92 -12.23 -0.34 9.03
CA SER A 92 -13.62 -0.66 8.63
C SER A 92 -14.70 0.10 9.43
N GLY A 93 -14.40 0.42 10.70
CA GLY A 93 -15.28 1.21 11.57
C GLY A 93 -15.11 2.73 11.46
N THR A 94 -14.34 3.23 10.50
CA THR A 94 -14.02 4.67 10.37
C THR A 94 -14.78 5.32 9.21
N GLN A 95 -14.71 6.66 9.13
CA GLN A 95 -15.19 7.44 7.99
C GLN A 95 -14.02 7.88 7.09
N LEU A 96 -12.99 7.03 6.97
CA LEU A 96 -11.80 7.32 6.19
C LEU A 96 -12.14 7.44 4.70
N GLU A 97 -11.79 8.57 4.09
CA GLU A 97 -12.03 8.84 2.67
C GLU A 97 -10.77 8.68 1.80
N SER A 98 -9.60 8.90 2.39
CA SER A 98 -8.34 8.83 1.63
C SER A 98 -7.17 8.32 2.46
N ILE A 99 -6.29 7.54 1.82
CA ILE A 99 -4.99 7.11 2.35
C ILE A 99 -3.90 7.73 1.49
N GLY A 100 -3.18 8.68 2.06
CA GLY A 100 -2.21 9.50 1.32
C GLY A 100 -0.90 8.78 0.98
N ASN A 101 -0.07 9.47 0.19
CA ASN A 101 1.22 8.97 -0.27
C ASN A 101 2.09 8.48 0.90
N SER A 102 2.56 7.23 0.79
CA SER A 102 3.44 6.58 1.77
C SER A 102 2.91 6.59 3.22
N ALA A 103 1.58 6.71 3.42
CA ALA A 103 0.97 6.84 4.74
C ALA A 103 1.39 5.71 5.70
N PHE A 104 1.48 4.48 5.20
CA PHE A 104 1.92 3.29 5.94
C PHE A 104 3.12 2.64 5.26
N TYR A 105 4.15 3.40 4.95
CA TYR A 105 5.34 2.84 4.33
C TYR A 105 6.09 1.92 5.32
N GLN A 106 6.34 0.66 4.93
CA GLN A 106 7.00 -0.38 5.73
C GLN A 106 6.21 -0.87 6.98
N PRO A 107 4.93 -1.20 6.88
CA PRO A 107 4.18 -1.78 8.00
C PRO A 107 4.49 -3.29 8.11
N TYR A 108 5.69 -3.62 8.59
CA TYR A 108 6.23 -4.99 8.54
C TYR A 108 5.49 -6.00 9.43
N GLU A 109 4.82 -5.54 10.48
CA GLU A 109 4.14 -6.40 11.45
C GLU A 109 2.61 -6.33 11.33
N ALA A 110 2.08 -5.70 10.28
CA ALA A 110 0.64 -5.62 10.07
C ALA A 110 0.02 -7.01 9.95
N ARG A 111 -1.01 -7.29 10.75
CA ARG A 111 -1.74 -8.56 10.80
C ARG A 111 -3.13 -8.45 10.18
N THR A 112 -3.68 -7.24 10.21
CA THR A 112 -4.97 -6.91 9.61
C THR A 112 -4.80 -5.69 8.71
N LEU A 113 -5.53 -5.67 7.60
CA LEU A 113 -5.73 -4.51 6.76
C LEU A 113 -7.16 -4.57 6.24
N ALA A 114 -8.00 -3.64 6.66
CA ALA A 114 -9.39 -3.55 6.23
C ALA A 114 -9.77 -2.09 5.99
N PHE A 115 -10.57 -1.83 4.97
CA PHE A 115 -10.99 -0.51 4.55
C PHE A 115 -12.47 -0.27 4.79
N PRO A 116 -12.90 0.98 5.10
CA PRO A 116 -14.30 1.34 5.18
C PRO A 116 -14.90 1.56 3.80
N ASP A 117 -16.23 1.45 3.70
CA ASP A 117 -16.98 1.71 2.46
C ASP A 117 -17.00 3.18 2.04
N THR A 118 -16.47 4.09 2.87
CA THR A 118 -16.28 5.51 2.56
C THR A 118 -14.98 5.82 1.84
N LEU A 119 -14.03 4.87 1.78
CA LEU A 119 -12.71 5.09 1.20
C LEU A 119 -12.81 5.30 -0.32
N GLN A 120 -12.27 6.41 -0.81
CA GLN A 120 -12.31 6.81 -2.22
C GLN A 120 -10.94 6.70 -2.91
N SER A 121 -9.83 6.90 -2.15
CA SER A 121 -8.49 6.89 -2.73
C SER A 121 -7.43 6.20 -1.87
N ILE A 122 -6.51 5.52 -2.56
CA ILE A 122 -5.27 4.94 -1.99
C ILE A 122 -4.12 5.40 -2.86
N ASP A 123 -3.26 6.27 -2.30
CA ASP A 123 -2.20 6.92 -3.04
C ASP A 123 -0.91 6.08 -3.18
N SER A 124 0.06 6.63 -3.93
CA SER A 124 1.36 5.99 -4.22
C SER A 124 2.05 5.52 -2.94
N LYS A 125 2.50 4.27 -2.95
CA LYS A 125 3.26 3.62 -1.86
C LYS A 125 2.57 3.63 -0.50
N ALA A 126 1.25 3.83 -0.45
CA ALA A 126 0.49 3.89 0.80
C ALA A 126 0.80 2.72 1.73
N PHE A 127 0.93 1.52 1.19
CA PHE A 127 1.26 0.28 1.91
C PHE A 127 2.50 -0.42 1.33
N ALA A 128 3.45 0.36 0.80
CA ALA A 128 4.67 -0.23 0.28
C ALA A 128 5.43 -1.00 1.37
N TYR A 129 5.99 -2.16 0.99
CA TYR A 129 6.65 -3.11 1.89
C TYR A 129 5.72 -3.70 2.98
N LEU A 130 4.40 -3.72 2.76
CA LEU A 130 3.47 -4.41 3.65
C LEU A 130 3.95 -5.85 3.87
N ASN A 131 4.22 -6.20 5.13
CA ASN A 131 4.74 -7.52 5.55
C ASN A 131 5.94 -8.02 4.73
N TYR A 132 6.83 -7.13 4.30
CA TYR A 132 8.01 -7.50 3.52
C TYR A 132 8.80 -8.62 4.21
N ASN A 133 9.07 -9.71 3.47
CA ASN A 133 9.66 -10.96 3.96
C ASN A 133 8.84 -11.70 5.05
N LYS A 134 7.52 -11.43 5.15
CA LYS A 134 6.58 -12.14 6.03
C LYS A 134 5.49 -12.78 5.17
N THR A 135 5.35 -14.08 5.21
CA THR A 135 4.42 -14.83 4.33
C THR A 135 3.08 -15.18 4.98
N ALA A 136 2.92 -14.92 6.29
CA ALA A 136 1.79 -15.44 7.05
C ALA A 136 0.83 -14.37 7.61
N TYR A 137 1.04 -13.08 7.27
CA TYR A 137 0.24 -11.99 7.83
C TYR A 137 -0.88 -11.56 6.87
N VAL A 138 -0.84 -10.34 6.32
CA VAL A 138 -1.85 -9.89 5.35
C VAL A 138 -1.54 -10.49 3.99
N THR A 139 -2.27 -11.54 3.63
CA THR A 139 -2.14 -12.23 2.32
C THR A 139 -3.20 -11.79 1.31
N GLU A 140 -4.25 -11.16 1.79
CA GLU A 140 -5.36 -10.65 0.98
C GLU A 140 -5.80 -9.26 1.44
N VAL A 141 -6.19 -8.44 0.48
CA VAL A 141 -6.73 -7.10 0.71
C VAL A 141 -8.01 -6.93 -0.11
N ASN A 142 -9.08 -6.45 0.54
CA ASN A 142 -10.36 -6.16 -0.11
C ASN A 142 -10.44 -4.66 -0.42
N ILE A 143 -10.66 -4.31 -1.68
CA ILE A 143 -10.85 -2.94 -2.18
C ILE A 143 -12.34 -2.65 -2.28
N PRO A 144 -12.90 -1.69 -1.51
CA PRO A 144 -14.31 -1.35 -1.53
C PRO A 144 -14.79 -0.82 -2.88
N ALA A 145 -16.13 -0.87 -3.09
CA ALA A 145 -16.78 -0.30 -4.27
C ALA A 145 -16.52 1.21 -4.43
N SER A 146 -16.37 1.92 -3.33
CA SER A 146 -16.14 3.37 -3.27
C SER A 146 -14.77 3.82 -3.78
N VAL A 147 -13.76 2.94 -3.81
CA VAL A 147 -12.38 3.29 -4.25
C VAL A 147 -12.36 3.48 -5.76
N THR A 148 -12.25 4.72 -6.19
CA THR A 148 -12.15 5.10 -7.61
C THR A 148 -10.75 5.58 -8.01
N SER A 149 -9.87 5.80 -7.04
CA SER A 149 -8.48 6.18 -7.25
C SER A 149 -7.55 5.24 -6.47
N LEU A 150 -6.86 4.36 -7.17
CA LEU A 150 -5.89 3.41 -6.61
C LEU A 150 -4.56 3.55 -7.33
N ALA A 151 -3.51 3.92 -6.63
CA ALA A 151 -2.18 4.02 -7.24
C ALA A 151 -1.62 2.62 -7.58
N LYS A 152 -1.02 2.48 -8.77
CA LYS A 152 -0.43 1.20 -9.23
C LYS A 152 0.62 0.63 -8.28
N ASP A 153 1.33 1.50 -7.57
CA ASP A 153 2.39 1.16 -6.63
C ASP A 153 1.96 1.24 -5.15
N ALA A 154 0.65 1.33 -4.87
CA ALA A 154 0.12 1.42 -3.51
C ALA A 154 0.65 0.30 -2.60
N PHE A 155 0.80 -0.92 -3.14
CA PHE A 155 1.29 -2.12 -2.45
C PHE A 155 2.69 -2.55 -2.93
N TYR A 156 3.52 -1.60 -3.36
CA TYR A 156 4.85 -1.91 -3.89
C TYR A 156 5.69 -2.71 -2.88
N LEU A 157 6.30 -3.81 -3.34
CA LEU A 157 7.10 -4.73 -2.52
C LEU A 157 6.36 -5.34 -1.30
N ALA A 158 5.03 -5.48 -1.39
CA ALA A 158 4.24 -6.25 -0.44
C ALA A 158 4.37 -7.76 -0.74
N SER A 159 5.51 -8.35 -0.37
CA SER A 159 5.89 -9.71 -0.82
C SER A 159 4.99 -10.84 -0.31
N GLY A 160 4.28 -10.62 0.80
CA GLY A 160 3.30 -11.58 1.34
C GLY A 160 1.89 -11.44 0.73
N LEU A 161 1.60 -10.35 0.03
CA LEU A 161 0.28 -10.09 -0.54
C LEU A 161 0.06 -10.95 -1.78
N LYS A 162 -0.87 -11.91 -1.68
CA LYS A 162 -1.21 -12.86 -2.74
C LYS A 162 -2.39 -12.39 -3.57
N ASN A 163 -3.40 -11.84 -2.90
CA ASN A 163 -4.67 -11.47 -3.51
C ASN A 163 -5.05 -10.02 -3.20
N ILE A 164 -5.49 -9.30 -4.22
CA ILE A 164 -6.28 -8.08 -4.08
C ILE A 164 -7.64 -8.37 -4.68
N VAL A 165 -8.67 -8.34 -3.83
CA VAL A 165 -10.06 -8.58 -4.20
C VAL A 165 -10.78 -7.26 -4.31
N VAL A 166 -11.37 -6.97 -5.46
CA VAL A 166 -12.13 -5.75 -5.70
C VAL A 166 -13.62 -6.06 -5.61
N ASP A 167 -14.38 -5.22 -4.89
CA ASP A 167 -15.84 -5.35 -4.79
C ASP A 167 -16.47 -5.34 -6.20
N ALA A 168 -17.44 -6.23 -6.44
CA ALA A 168 -18.07 -6.40 -7.75
C ALA A 168 -18.79 -5.13 -8.26
N ASN A 169 -19.22 -4.26 -7.33
CA ASN A 169 -19.86 -2.98 -7.64
C ASN A 169 -18.86 -1.83 -7.86
N ASN A 170 -17.55 -2.07 -7.76
CA ASN A 170 -16.57 -1.03 -8.03
C ASN A 170 -16.70 -0.56 -9.49
N PRO A 171 -16.80 0.77 -9.76
CA PRO A 171 -17.04 1.25 -11.11
C PRO A 171 -15.80 1.25 -12.01
N VAL A 172 -14.58 1.20 -11.45
CA VAL A 172 -13.31 1.40 -12.17
C VAL A 172 -12.51 0.11 -12.28
N TYR A 173 -12.45 -0.65 -11.19
CA TYR A 173 -11.59 -1.82 -11.06
C TYR A 173 -12.40 -3.10 -10.94
N ALA A 174 -11.79 -4.20 -11.35
CA ALA A 174 -12.25 -5.57 -11.11
C ALA A 174 -11.07 -6.41 -10.62
N SER A 175 -11.32 -7.63 -10.15
CA SER A 175 -10.24 -8.57 -9.85
C SER A 175 -10.56 -9.97 -10.33
N SER A 176 -9.53 -10.68 -10.76
CA SER A 176 -9.57 -12.10 -11.11
C SER A 176 -8.31 -12.77 -10.64
N ASN A 177 -8.43 -13.92 -9.97
CA ASN A 177 -7.29 -14.65 -9.40
C ASN A 177 -6.36 -13.78 -8.54
N GLY A 178 -6.93 -12.82 -7.80
CA GLY A 178 -6.19 -11.91 -6.93
C GLY A 178 -5.47 -10.76 -7.64
N VAL A 179 -5.59 -10.66 -8.96
CA VAL A 179 -4.98 -9.61 -9.78
C VAL A 179 -6.00 -8.51 -10.04
N VAL A 180 -5.63 -7.24 -9.87
CA VAL A 180 -6.50 -6.09 -10.18
C VAL A 180 -6.43 -5.76 -11.65
N MET A 181 -7.58 -5.54 -12.25
CA MET A 181 -7.75 -5.21 -13.66
C MET A 181 -8.58 -3.92 -13.82
N LEU A 182 -8.35 -3.19 -14.89
CA LEU A 182 -9.26 -2.11 -15.32
C LEU A 182 -10.56 -2.72 -15.85
N LYS A 183 -11.69 -2.22 -15.40
CA LYS A 183 -13.00 -2.80 -15.72
C LYS A 183 -13.44 -2.54 -17.17
N ASP A 184 -12.98 -1.43 -17.74
CA ASP A 184 -13.32 -1.00 -19.11
C ASP A 184 -12.53 -1.74 -20.18
N THR A 185 -11.25 -2.00 -19.97
CA THR A 185 -10.35 -2.65 -20.93
C THR A 185 -10.05 -4.10 -20.63
N GLY A 186 -10.15 -4.50 -19.35
CA GLY A 186 -9.69 -5.79 -18.85
C GLY A 186 -8.16 -5.87 -18.67
N ASP A 187 -7.44 -4.76 -18.86
CA ASP A 187 -5.99 -4.73 -18.69
C ASP A 187 -5.57 -4.96 -17.24
N ILE A 188 -4.44 -5.63 -17.04
CA ILE A 188 -3.85 -5.79 -15.73
C ILE A 188 -3.44 -4.40 -15.20
N TYR A 189 -3.94 -4.08 -14.01
CA TYR A 189 -3.65 -2.82 -13.35
C TYR A 189 -2.63 -2.97 -12.20
N ILE A 190 -2.84 -3.96 -11.29
CA ILE A 190 -1.88 -4.32 -10.25
C ILE A 190 -1.74 -5.84 -10.20
N TRP A 191 -0.50 -6.31 -10.29
CA TRP A 191 -0.12 -7.70 -10.02
C TRP A 191 0.50 -7.77 -8.62
N PRO A 192 -0.15 -8.40 -7.62
CA PRO A 192 0.43 -8.54 -6.29
C PRO A 192 1.73 -9.34 -6.34
N GLN A 193 2.77 -8.89 -5.64
CA GLN A 193 4.08 -9.54 -5.70
C GLN A 193 4.03 -11.01 -5.23
N GLY A 194 3.22 -11.31 -4.22
CA GLY A 194 3.04 -12.66 -3.68
C GLY A 194 1.99 -13.50 -4.42
N ASN A 195 1.43 -13.04 -5.56
CA ASN A 195 0.43 -13.80 -6.31
C ASN A 195 0.99 -15.15 -6.74
N GLU A 196 0.22 -16.22 -6.52
CA GLU A 196 0.65 -17.63 -6.69
C GLU A 196 0.30 -18.22 -8.05
N THR A 197 -0.21 -17.43 -9.00
CA THR A 197 -0.44 -17.88 -10.37
C THR A 197 0.88 -18.30 -11.03
N THR A 198 0.89 -19.49 -11.60
CA THR A 198 2.09 -20.06 -12.22
C THR A 198 2.17 -19.81 -13.72
N GLU A 199 1.03 -19.73 -14.40
CA GLU A 199 0.93 -19.46 -15.84
C GLU A 199 -0.14 -18.38 -16.08
N PHE A 200 0.14 -17.45 -16.96
CA PHE A 200 -0.78 -16.37 -17.29
C PHE A 200 -0.69 -15.93 -18.74
N THR A 201 -1.86 -15.74 -19.36
CA THR A 201 -1.96 -15.10 -20.68
C THR A 201 -2.38 -13.64 -20.48
N LEU A 202 -1.59 -12.71 -20.99
CA LEU A 202 -1.92 -11.29 -20.92
C LEU A 202 -3.15 -10.98 -21.78
N PRO A 203 -4.03 -10.08 -21.33
CA PRO A 203 -5.16 -9.60 -22.13
C PRO A 203 -4.72 -9.07 -23.50
N ALA A 204 -5.46 -9.41 -24.55
CA ALA A 204 -5.17 -8.94 -25.91
C ALA A 204 -5.38 -7.42 -26.10
N THR A 205 -5.99 -6.76 -25.14
CA THR A 205 -6.15 -5.30 -25.07
C THR A 205 -4.88 -4.57 -24.64
N MET A 206 -3.97 -5.26 -23.94
CA MET A 206 -2.71 -4.67 -23.48
C MET A 206 -1.77 -4.37 -24.64
N THR A 207 -1.19 -3.18 -24.64
CA THR A 207 -0.18 -2.74 -25.61
C THR A 207 1.23 -2.65 -25.05
N GLU A 208 1.36 -2.70 -23.73
CA GLU A 208 2.63 -2.75 -23.01
C GLU A 208 2.53 -3.60 -21.74
N ILE A 209 3.66 -4.16 -21.32
CA ILE A 209 3.85 -4.67 -19.97
C ILE A 209 4.45 -3.52 -19.16
N PRO A 210 3.76 -2.96 -18.16
CA PRO A 210 4.24 -1.82 -17.37
C PRO A 210 5.56 -2.09 -16.64
N ASP A 211 6.25 -1.02 -16.28
CA ASP A 211 7.44 -1.09 -15.44
C ASP A 211 7.16 -1.85 -14.14
N LYS A 212 8.04 -2.77 -13.78
CA LYS A 212 8.02 -3.54 -12.52
C LYS A 212 6.77 -4.43 -12.30
N MET A 213 5.93 -4.67 -13.29
CA MET A 213 4.65 -5.39 -13.12
C MET A 213 4.82 -6.74 -12.42
N PHE A 214 5.78 -7.56 -12.84
CA PHE A 214 6.06 -8.89 -12.28
C PHE A 214 7.36 -8.93 -11.46
N GLN A 215 7.88 -7.77 -11.07
CA GLN A 215 9.14 -7.68 -10.32
C GLN A 215 9.06 -8.46 -9.01
N ASN A 216 10.07 -9.28 -8.73
CA ASN A 216 10.18 -10.14 -7.54
C ASN A 216 9.04 -11.16 -7.36
N ASN A 217 8.17 -11.40 -8.34
CA ASN A 217 7.20 -12.49 -8.24
C ASN A 217 7.94 -13.83 -8.34
N THR A 218 7.69 -14.73 -7.39
CA THR A 218 8.40 -16.01 -7.29
C THR A 218 7.58 -17.20 -7.77
N SER A 219 6.32 -17.01 -8.14
CA SER A 219 5.40 -18.10 -8.51
C SER A 219 5.17 -18.18 -10.01
N LEU A 220 5.11 -17.04 -10.70
CA LEU A 220 4.85 -16.98 -12.14
C LEU A 220 6.01 -17.59 -12.92
N LYS A 221 5.72 -18.67 -13.66
CA LYS A 221 6.69 -19.45 -14.43
C LYS A 221 6.57 -19.22 -15.93
N LYS A 222 5.34 -19.02 -16.40
CA LYS A 222 5.05 -18.89 -17.81
C LYS A 222 4.12 -17.71 -18.08
N VAL A 223 4.48 -16.91 -19.08
CA VAL A 223 3.63 -15.81 -19.57
C VAL A 223 3.48 -15.90 -21.08
N ILE A 224 2.24 -15.81 -21.55
CA ILE A 224 1.92 -15.65 -22.97
C ILE A 224 1.61 -14.17 -23.20
N VAL A 225 2.36 -13.55 -24.09
CA VAL A 225 2.29 -12.13 -24.44
C VAL A 225 1.64 -11.99 -25.81
N PRO A 226 0.48 -11.34 -25.91
CA PRO A 226 -0.24 -11.19 -27.19
C PRO A 226 0.50 -10.28 -28.16
N ALA A 227 0.21 -10.42 -29.45
CA ALA A 227 0.80 -9.63 -30.52
C ALA A 227 0.56 -8.13 -30.42
N SER A 228 -0.45 -7.70 -29.66
CA SER A 228 -0.73 -6.29 -29.35
C SER A 228 0.34 -5.60 -28.49
N VAL A 229 1.12 -6.37 -27.72
CA VAL A 229 2.16 -5.82 -26.84
C VAL A 229 3.40 -5.46 -27.66
N THR A 230 3.74 -4.18 -27.67
CA THR A 230 4.91 -3.63 -28.39
C THR A 230 6.01 -3.15 -27.45
N LYS A 231 5.77 -3.19 -26.13
CA LYS A 231 6.74 -2.74 -25.14
C LYS A 231 6.72 -3.59 -23.89
N VAL A 232 7.90 -3.99 -23.43
CA VAL A 232 8.15 -4.54 -22.08
C VAL A 232 8.82 -3.45 -21.26
N GLY A 233 8.21 -3.05 -20.17
CA GLY A 233 8.68 -1.98 -19.30
C GLY A 233 9.98 -2.30 -18.57
N SER A 234 10.59 -1.27 -17.98
CA SER A 234 11.83 -1.42 -17.19
C SER A 234 11.56 -2.25 -15.94
N TYR A 235 12.46 -3.19 -15.64
CA TYR A 235 12.34 -4.10 -14.49
C TYR A 235 11.07 -4.96 -14.48
N ALA A 236 10.36 -5.12 -15.61
CA ALA A 236 9.05 -5.76 -15.65
C ALA A 236 9.05 -7.16 -15.03
N PHE A 237 10.06 -7.98 -15.26
CA PHE A 237 10.25 -9.32 -14.68
C PHE A 237 11.49 -9.42 -13.77
N SER A 238 12.12 -8.30 -13.44
CA SER A 238 13.37 -8.31 -12.67
C SER A 238 13.24 -9.10 -11.37
N SER A 239 14.20 -9.99 -11.12
CA SER A 239 14.24 -10.87 -9.94
C SER A 239 13.00 -11.77 -9.77
N SER A 240 12.26 -12.02 -10.83
CA SER A 240 11.18 -13.02 -10.86
C SER A 240 11.74 -14.43 -11.05
N LYS A 241 10.87 -15.43 -10.88
CA LYS A 241 11.17 -16.84 -11.18
C LYS A 241 10.56 -17.29 -12.50
N ILE A 242 10.36 -16.35 -13.42
CA ILE A 242 9.87 -16.65 -14.76
C ILE A 242 10.83 -17.60 -15.49
N GLU A 243 10.29 -18.63 -16.11
CA GLU A 243 11.05 -19.66 -16.85
C GLU A 243 10.80 -19.58 -18.34
N GLU A 244 9.57 -19.21 -18.75
CA GLU A 244 9.15 -19.14 -20.13
C GLU A 244 8.32 -17.89 -20.40
N ILE A 245 8.66 -17.15 -21.46
CA ILE A 245 7.84 -16.07 -21.99
C ILE A 245 7.66 -16.33 -23.48
N TYR A 246 6.40 -16.55 -23.88
CA TYR A 246 6.04 -16.72 -25.26
C TYR A 246 5.46 -15.41 -25.79
N PHE A 247 6.11 -14.83 -26.79
CA PHE A 247 5.60 -13.65 -27.53
C PHE A 247 4.91 -14.13 -28.79
N GLU A 248 3.64 -13.80 -28.96
CA GLU A 248 2.96 -13.99 -30.25
C GLU A 248 3.57 -13.05 -31.30
N ASP A 249 3.56 -13.48 -32.56
CA ASP A 249 4.13 -12.70 -33.65
C ASP A 249 3.45 -11.33 -33.78
N SER A 250 4.22 -10.27 -33.60
CA SER A 250 3.78 -8.88 -33.76
C SER A 250 4.41 -8.25 -34.99
N ALA A 251 3.60 -7.66 -35.85
CA ALA A 251 4.06 -6.90 -37.03
C ALA A 251 4.75 -5.58 -36.65
N ASN A 252 4.55 -5.09 -35.42
CA ASN A 252 4.96 -3.74 -34.99
C ASN A 252 6.31 -3.71 -34.26
N GLY A 253 6.99 -4.85 -34.14
CA GLY A 253 8.21 -4.96 -33.36
C GLY A 253 7.97 -4.90 -31.85
N LEU A 254 9.01 -5.19 -31.07
CA LEU A 254 8.98 -5.20 -29.60
C LEU A 254 10.15 -4.40 -29.05
N THR A 255 9.88 -3.48 -28.15
CA THR A 255 10.91 -2.79 -27.37
C THR A 255 10.99 -3.37 -25.96
N VAL A 256 12.21 -3.54 -25.45
CA VAL A 256 12.45 -4.10 -24.11
C VAL A 256 13.18 -3.07 -23.27
N GLY A 257 12.58 -2.71 -22.14
CA GLY A 257 13.08 -1.71 -21.21
C GLY A 257 14.31 -2.17 -20.42
N THR A 258 14.93 -1.21 -19.74
CA THR A 258 16.16 -1.42 -18.95
C THR A 258 15.92 -2.45 -17.84
N PHE A 259 16.80 -3.47 -17.73
CA PHE A 259 16.70 -4.51 -16.72
C PHE A 259 15.38 -5.28 -16.69
N ALA A 260 14.63 -5.30 -17.80
CA ALA A 260 13.32 -5.97 -17.84
C ALA A 260 13.37 -7.41 -17.32
N PHE A 261 14.44 -8.15 -17.61
CA PHE A 261 14.67 -9.55 -17.20
C PHE A 261 15.90 -9.71 -16.29
N TYR A 262 16.28 -8.66 -15.58
CA TYR A 262 17.45 -8.72 -14.70
C TYR A 262 17.24 -9.76 -13.60
N ASN A 263 18.25 -10.64 -13.41
CA ASN A 263 18.23 -11.66 -12.33
C ASN A 263 17.00 -12.58 -12.33
N CYS A 264 16.50 -12.92 -13.52
CA CYS A 264 15.52 -13.99 -13.67
C CYS A 264 16.14 -15.38 -13.52
#